data_fbe36a18445bb779baad9d5ebc738d93
#
_entry.id   fbe36a18445bb779baad9d5ebc738d93
#
_cell.length_a   1.000
_cell.length_b   1.000
_cell.length_c   1.000
_cell.angle_alpha   90.00
_cell.angle_beta   90.00
_cell.angle_gamma   90.00
#
_symmetry.space_group_name_H-M   'P 1'
#
loop_
_entity.id
_entity.type
_entity.pdbx_description
1 polymer ?
#
loop_
_entity_poly.entity_id
_entity_poly.type
_entity_poly.pdbx_seq_one_letter_code
_entity_poly.pdbx_strand_id
1 'polypeptide(L)'
;LRQVGSLEMVAQVVLARRRRAVKKVVFMGMGEPAHNLDNVLEAIDLLGTDGGIGHKNLVFSTVGDPRVFERLPLQRVKPALALSLHSTRAELRRQLLPKAPPLSPEELVEAGEAYARRVDYPIQYQWTLLEGINDSLEEMDGILRLLKGRFAVMNLIPYNSMDGDAYRRPSGERIVELVRYLHSRGVLTKVRNSASTPRLC
;
A
#
# COMPACT_ATOMS: atom_id res chain seq x y z
N LEU A 1 -7.58 -17.79 -10.89
CA LEU A 1 -8.12 -16.73 -10.04
C LEU A 1 -9.28 -16.07 -10.80
N ARG A 2 -10.46 -15.94 -10.17
CA ARG A 2 -11.59 -15.18 -10.71
C ARG A 2 -11.65 -13.78 -10.09
N GLN A 3 -12.31 -12.88 -10.79
CA GLN A 3 -12.65 -11.58 -10.20
C GLN A 3 -13.81 -11.75 -9.22
N VAL A 4 -13.73 -11.05 -8.10
CA VAL A 4 -14.74 -11.06 -7.04
C VAL A 4 -15.72 -9.92 -7.28
N GLY A 5 -17.02 -10.18 -7.24
CA GLY A 5 -18.03 -9.13 -7.40
C GLY A 5 -18.09 -8.20 -6.18
N SER A 6 -18.66 -7.01 -6.38
CA SER A 6 -18.79 -5.99 -5.32
C SER A 6 -19.52 -6.52 -4.08
N LEU A 7 -20.65 -7.19 -4.26
CA LEU A 7 -21.43 -7.77 -3.16
C LEU A 7 -20.68 -8.90 -2.44
N GLU A 8 -19.84 -9.66 -3.13
CA GLU A 8 -18.99 -10.68 -2.50
C GLU A 8 -17.93 -10.04 -1.61
N MET A 9 -17.36 -8.89 -2.02
CA MET A 9 -16.42 -8.12 -1.19
C MET A 9 -17.11 -7.57 0.05
N VAL A 10 -18.30 -7.01 -0.09
CA VAL A 10 -19.13 -6.53 1.02
C VAL A 10 -19.49 -7.66 1.98
N ALA A 11 -19.89 -8.83 1.45
CA ALA A 11 -20.21 -10.00 2.24
C ALA A 11 -19.07 -10.47 3.16
N GLN A 12 -17.81 -10.38 2.71
CA GLN A 12 -16.63 -10.69 3.54
C GLN A 12 -16.56 -9.77 4.77
N VAL A 13 -16.86 -8.48 4.59
CA VAL A 13 -16.88 -7.51 5.69
C VAL A 13 -18.04 -7.79 6.65
N VAL A 14 -19.23 -8.10 6.12
CA VAL A 14 -20.41 -8.47 6.92
C VAL A 14 -20.12 -9.73 7.76
N LEU A 15 -19.53 -10.76 7.17
CA LEU A 15 -19.13 -11.97 7.87
C LEU A 15 -18.08 -11.70 8.98
N ALA A 16 -17.10 -10.85 8.67
CA ALA A 16 -16.10 -10.45 9.66
C ALA A 16 -16.71 -9.68 10.83
N ARG A 17 -17.71 -8.82 10.56
CA ARG A 17 -18.45 -8.06 11.61
C ARG A 17 -19.25 -8.94 12.56
N ARG A 18 -19.67 -10.12 12.12
CA ARG A 18 -20.31 -11.11 13.02
C ARG A 18 -19.37 -11.66 14.08
N ARG A 19 -18.06 -11.57 13.86
CA ARG A 19 -17.02 -12.12 14.76
C ARG A 19 -16.31 -11.05 15.56
N ARG A 20 -16.16 -9.83 15.00
CA ARG A 20 -15.43 -8.71 15.64
C ARG A 20 -15.81 -7.37 15.02
N ALA A 21 -15.56 -6.28 15.72
CA ALA A 21 -15.67 -4.95 15.14
C ALA A 21 -14.67 -4.77 13.98
N VAL A 22 -15.17 -4.40 12.81
CA VAL A 22 -14.35 -4.08 11.62
C VAL A 22 -14.26 -2.57 11.49
N LYS A 23 -13.09 -2.01 11.82
CA LYS A 23 -12.85 -0.56 11.77
C LYS A 23 -12.17 -0.13 10.47
N LYS A 24 -11.45 -1.04 9.79
CA LYS A 24 -10.68 -0.75 8.59
C LYS A 24 -10.78 -1.90 7.59
N VAL A 25 -10.93 -1.56 6.32
CA VAL A 25 -10.93 -2.50 5.20
C VAL A 25 -9.84 -2.11 4.22
N VAL A 26 -9.07 -3.08 3.75
CA VAL A 26 -8.01 -2.87 2.76
C VAL A 26 -8.32 -3.70 1.53
N PHE A 27 -8.45 -3.05 0.38
CA PHE A 27 -8.60 -3.70 -0.92
C PHE A 27 -7.21 -3.95 -1.50
N MET A 28 -6.70 -5.17 -1.33
CA MET A 28 -5.40 -5.60 -1.87
C MET A 28 -5.46 -7.05 -2.37
N GLY A 29 -5.71 -8.03 -1.56
CA GLY A 29 -5.82 -9.45 -1.96
C GLY A 29 -4.55 -10.00 -2.63
N MET A 30 -4.71 -11.10 -3.39
CA MET A 30 -3.65 -11.75 -4.18
C MET A 30 -3.63 -11.28 -5.65
N GLY A 31 -3.98 -10.03 -5.90
CA GLY A 31 -4.04 -9.42 -7.22
C GLY A 31 -3.98 -7.91 -7.13
N GLU A 32 -4.12 -7.27 -8.28
CA GLU A 32 -4.20 -5.82 -8.39
C GLU A 32 -5.68 -5.40 -8.42
N PRO A 33 -6.20 -4.64 -7.42
CA PRO A 33 -7.59 -4.20 -7.40
C PRO A 33 -8.00 -3.39 -8.62
N ALA A 34 -7.05 -2.70 -9.25
CA ALA A 34 -7.31 -1.96 -10.49
C ALA A 34 -7.74 -2.85 -11.67
N HIS A 35 -7.42 -4.15 -11.64
CA HIS A 35 -7.90 -5.09 -12.65
C HIS A 35 -9.40 -5.43 -12.49
N ASN A 36 -9.98 -5.06 -11.35
CA ASN A 36 -11.40 -5.26 -11.02
C ASN A 36 -12.03 -3.95 -10.53
N LEU A 37 -11.63 -2.84 -11.12
CA LEU A 37 -11.82 -1.49 -10.60
C LEU A 37 -13.28 -1.15 -10.35
N ASP A 38 -14.19 -1.49 -11.27
CA ASP A 38 -15.62 -1.18 -11.14
C ASP A 38 -16.24 -1.83 -9.90
N ASN A 39 -16.03 -3.13 -9.72
CA ASN A 39 -16.55 -3.84 -8.55
C ASN A 39 -15.91 -3.34 -7.25
N VAL A 40 -14.62 -2.99 -7.26
CA VAL A 40 -13.94 -2.46 -6.07
C VAL A 40 -14.48 -1.07 -5.70
N LEU A 41 -14.69 -0.19 -6.68
CA LEU A 41 -15.25 1.14 -6.44
C LEU A 41 -16.69 1.05 -5.89
N GLU A 42 -17.51 0.17 -6.44
CA GLU A 42 -18.87 -0.09 -5.94
C GLU A 42 -18.84 -0.64 -4.51
N ALA A 43 -17.97 -1.61 -4.21
CA ALA A 43 -17.81 -2.14 -2.85
C ALA A 43 -17.34 -1.05 -1.86
N ILE A 44 -16.44 -0.16 -2.27
CA ILE A 44 -15.99 0.98 -1.46
C ILE A 44 -17.16 1.92 -1.18
N ASP A 45 -17.97 2.22 -2.20
CA ASP A 45 -19.13 3.10 -2.04
C ASP A 45 -20.14 2.50 -1.06
N LEU A 46 -20.53 1.24 -1.22
CA LEU A 46 -21.44 0.53 -0.31
C LEU A 46 -20.92 0.48 1.12
N LEU A 47 -19.63 0.18 1.31
CA LEU A 47 -19.03 0.10 2.65
C LEU A 47 -18.87 1.47 3.31
N GLY A 48 -18.62 2.52 2.53
CA GLY A 48 -18.46 3.89 3.02
C GLY A 48 -19.78 4.58 3.33
N THR A 49 -20.86 4.22 2.65
CA THR A 49 -22.22 4.74 2.85
C THR A 49 -23.02 3.87 3.79
N ASP A 50 -23.62 2.80 3.27
CA ASP A 50 -24.51 1.93 4.05
C ASP A 50 -23.74 1.11 5.12
N GLY A 51 -22.49 0.77 4.81
CA GLY A 51 -21.61 0.08 5.74
C GLY A 51 -21.06 0.95 6.88
N GLY A 52 -21.17 2.28 6.81
CA GLY A 52 -20.76 3.20 7.87
C GLY A 52 -19.25 3.18 8.17
N ILE A 53 -18.40 2.78 7.21
CA ILE A 53 -16.95 2.78 7.38
C ILE A 53 -16.41 4.13 6.88
N GLY A 54 -15.76 4.90 7.77
CA GLY A 54 -15.18 6.18 7.38
C GLY A 54 -14.21 6.05 6.21
N HIS A 55 -14.22 7.01 5.27
CA HIS A 55 -13.48 6.98 4.01
C HIS A 55 -11.99 6.64 4.19
N LYS A 56 -11.31 7.28 5.16
CA LYS A 56 -9.88 7.01 5.50
C LYS A 56 -9.59 5.59 6.00
N ASN A 57 -10.64 4.86 6.40
CA ASN A 57 -10.56 3.49 6.87
C ASN A 57 -10.85 2.46 5.76
N LEU A 58 -11.25 2.92 4.59
CA LEU A 58 -11.28 2.15 3.36
C LEU A 58 -9.98 2.45 2.63
N VAL A 59 -9.17 1.44 2.36
CA VAL A 59 -7.85 1.62 1.75
C VAL A 59 -7.81 0.88 0.42
N PHE A 60 -7.57 1.63 -0.65
CA PHE A 60 -7.29 1.05 -1.96
C PHE A 60 -5.78 0.88 -2.11
N SER A 61 -5.32 -0.34 -2.37
CA SER A 61 -3.89 -0.63 -2.57
C SER A 61 -3.62 -0.97 -4.02
N THR A 62 -2.62 -0.33 -4.64
CA THR A 62 -2.28 -0.54 -6.06
C THR A 62 -0.79 -0.39 -6.32
N VAL A 63 -0.34 -1.00 -7.41
CA VAL A 63 1.00 -0.81 -7.97
C VAL A 63 1.11 0.49 -8.79
N GLY A 64 0.01 1.24 -8.95
CA GLY A 64 0.02 2.52 -9.65
C GLY A 64 -0.67 2.49 -11.02
N ASP A 65 -1.80 1.79 -11.16
CA ASP A 65 -2.59 1.84 -12.40
C ASP A 65 -3.14 3.26 -12.62
N PRO A 66 -2.89 3.91 -13.78
CA PRO A 66 -3.34 5.27 -14.07
C PRO A 66 -4.85 5.47 -13.90
N ARG A 67 -5.67 4.48 -14.23
CA ARG A 67 -7.14 4.54 -14.08
C ARG A 67 -7.57 4.76 -12.63
N VAL A 68 -6.75 4.35 -11.66
CA VAL A 68 -7.01 4.58 -10.24
C VAL A 68 -6.93 6.06 -9.92
N PHE A 69 -5.88 6.76 -10.39
CA PHE A 69 -5.70 8.19 -10.17
C PHE A 69 -6.73 9.06 -10.91
N GLU A 70 -7.25 8.59 -12.03
CA GLU A 70 -8.33 9.25 -12.77
C GLU A 70 -9.68 9.08 -12.05
N ARG A 71 -9.99 7.88 -11.58
CA ARG A 71 -11.35 7.52 -11.15
C ARG A 71 -11.61 7.70 -9.64
N LEU A 72 -10.62 7.39 -8.76
CA LEU A 72 -10.81 7.54 -7.32
C LEU A 72 -11.21 8.96 -6.89
N PRO A 73 -10.59 10.03 -7.42
CA PRO A 73 -10.94 11.39 -7.03
C PRO A 73 -12.37 11.79 -7.37
N LEU A 74 -13.00 11.10 -8.31
CA LEU A 74 -14.36 11.37 -8.77
C LEU A 74 -15.45 10.65 -7.94
N GLN A 75 -15.05 9.65 -7.14
CA GLN A 75 -15.99 8.87 -6.35
C GLN A 75 -16.62 9.69 -5.22
N ARG A 76 -17.84 9.31 -4.80
CA ARG A 76 -18.49 9.84 -3.61
C ARG A 76 -17.70 9.50 -2.35
N VAL A 77 -17.35 8.23 -2.19
CA VAL A 77 -16.50 7.73 -1.13
C VAL A 77 -15.05 7.69 -1.62
N LYS A 78 -14.19 8.51 -1.03
CA LYS A 78 -12.76 8.62 -1.38
C LYS A 78 -11.92 7.85 -0.37
N PRO A 79 -11.43 6.63 -0.71
CA PRO A 79 -10.63 5.83 0.20
C PRO A 79 -9.24 6.44 0.40
N ALA A 80 -8.56 6.05 1.48
CA ALA A 80 -7.11 6.24 1.57
C ALA A 80 -6.41 5.40 0.50
N LEU A 81 -5.28 5.90 -0.04
CA LEU A 81 -4.55 5.23 -1.10
C LEU A 81 -3.23 4.67 -0.57
N ALA A 82 -2.98 3.41 -0.86
CA ALA A 82 -1.72 2.73 -0.62
C ALA A 82 -1.03 2.43 -1.96
N LEU A 83 0.21 2.89 -2.13
CA LEU A 83 0.98 2.74 -3.35
C LEU A 83 2.19 1.83 -3.13
N SER A 84 2.28 0.75 -3.89
CA SER A 84 3.42 -0.16 -3.91
C SER A 84 4.59 0.49 -4.64
N LEU A 85 5.56 1.03 -3.89
CA LEU A 85 6.75 1.69 -4.44
C LEU A 85 7.91 0.71 -4.65
N HIS A 86 8.34 0.04 -3.59
CA HIS A 86 9.35 -1.03 -3.48
C HIS A 86 10.76 -0.71 -3.99
N SER A 87 10.96 0.31 -4.81
CA SER A 87 12.27 0.87 -5.20
C SER A 87 12.10 2.29 -5.70
N THR A 88 13.14 3.10 -5.52
CA THR A 88 13.25 4.46 -6.10
C THR A 88 13.97 4.45 -7.44
N ARG A 89 14.49 3.30 -7.85
CA ARG A 89 15.11 3.06 -9.15
C ARG A 89 14.11 2.39 -10.09
N ALA A 90 13.79 3.03 -11.20
CA ALA A 90 12.78 2.54 -12.15
C ALA A 90 13.06 1.12 -12.63
N GLU A 91 14.34 0.79 -12.90
CA GLU A 91 14.75 -0.53 -13.35
C GLU A 91 14.50 -1.61 -12.30
N LEU A 92 14.93 -1.38 -11.06
CA LEU A 92 14.70 -2.35 -9.96
C LEU A 92 13.21 -2.49 -9.65
N ARG A 93 12.46 -1.37 -9.67
CA ARG A 93 11.01 -1.41 -9.48
C ARG A 93 10.33 -2.29 -10.52
N ARG A 94 10.74 -2.19 -11.79
CA ARG A 94 10.21 -3.03 -12.88
C ARG A 94 10.54 -4.50 -12.68
N GLN A 95 11.72 -4.83 -12.17
CA GLN A 95 12.10 -6.21 -11.84
C GLN A 95 11.26 -6.77 -10.68
N LEU A 96 11.04 -5.98 -9.63
CA LEU A 96 10.24 -6.37 -8.47
C LEU A 96 8.73 -6.42 -8.77
N LEU A 97 8.25 -5.59 -9.69
CA LEU A 97 6.85 -5.46 -10.07
C LEU A 97 6.66 -5.59 -11.59
N PRO A 98 6.92 -6.77 -12.17
CA PRO A 98 6.98 -6.94 -13.63
C PRO A 98 5.63 -6.73 -14.34
N LYS A 99 4.53 -6.72 -13.60
CA LYS A 99 3.16 -6.48 -14.13
C LYS A 99 2.63 -5.08 -13.80
N ALA A 100 3.42 -4.24 -13.13
CA ALA A 100 3.02 -2.86 -12.86
C ALA A 100 3.06 -2.03 -14.16
N PRO A 101 2.19 -1.03 -14.29
CA PRO A 101 2.30 -0.04 -15.37
C PRO A 101 3.69 0.63 -15.37
N PRO A 102 4.17 1.10 -16.54
CA PRO A 102 5.52 1.64 -16.70
C PRO A 102 5.65 3.08 -16.17
N LEU A 103 5.03 3.39 -15.03
CA LEU A 103 5.24 4.65 -14.33
C LEU A 103 6.58 4.64 -13.60
N SER A 104 7.33 5.73 -13.74
CA SER A 104 8.51 5.97 -12.91
C SER A 104 8.13 6.17 -11.44
N PRO A 105 9.06 5.98 -10.49
CA PRO A 105 8.82 6.31 -9.09
C PRO A 105 8.38 7.77 -8.88
N GLU A 106 8.95 8.69 -9.65
CA GLU A 106 8.63 10.12 -9.65
C GLU A 106 7.18 10.38 -10.08
N GLU A 107 6.76 9.84 -11.21
CA GLU A 107 5.39 9.96 -11.73
C GLU A 107 4.37 9.34 -10.77
N LEU A 108 4.70 8.19 -10.17
CA LEU A 108 3.86 7.53 -9.18
C LEU A 108 3.67 8.41 -7.93
N VAL A 109 4.75 9.03 -7.46
CA VAL A 109 4.71 9.91 -6.27
C VAL A 109 3.95 11.18 -6.58
N GLU A 110 4.11 11.77 -7.76
CA GLU A 110 3.39 12.97 -8.18
C GLU A 110 1.87 12.72 -8.25
N ALA A 111 1.48 11.61 -8.90
CA ALA A 111 0.07 11.21 -8.96
C ALA A 111 -0.52 10.93 -7.57
N GLY A 112 0.26 10.30 -6.69
CA GLY A 112 -0.11 10.07 -5.30
C GLY A 112 -0.31 11.38 -4.53
N GLU A 113 0.62 12.33 -4.63
CA GLU A 113 0.53 13.64 -3.95
C GLU A 113 -0.70 14.42 -4.42
N ALA A 114 -0.98 14.42 -5.72
CA ALA A 114 -2.18 15.07 -6.26
C ALA A 114 -3.47 14.48 -5.65
N TYR A 115 -3.53 13.16 -5.51
CA TYR A 115 -4.64 12.50 -4.83
C TYR A 115 -4.71 12.86 -3.34
N ALA A 116 -3.57 12.77 -2.62
CA ALA A 116 -3.51 13.07 -1.19
C ALA A 116 -4.05 14.47 -0.85
N ARG A 117 -3.64 15.47 -1.63
CA ARG A 117 -4.08 16.86 -1.46
C ARG A 117 -5.57 17.03 -1.71
N ARG A 118 -6.13 16.26 -2.64
CA ARG A 118 -7.55 16.33 -2.98
C ARG A 118 -8.45 15.71 -1.90
N VAL A 119 -7.97 14.66 -1.21
CA VAL A 119 -8.76 13.91 -0.22
C VAL A 119 -8.41 14.22 1.23
N ASP A 120 -7.34 14.97 1.45
CA ASP A 120 -6.78 15.32 2.76
C ASP A 120 -6.38 14.09 3.60
N TYR A 121 -5.84 13.07 2.92
CA TYR A 121 -5.26 11.88 3.55
C TYR A 121 -3.85 11.61 3.01
N PRO A 122 -2.86 11.28 3.87
CA PRO A 122 -1.52 10.96 3.39
C PRO A 122 -1.52 9.67 2.57
N ILE A 123 -0.72 9.66 1.50
CA ILE A 123 -0.43 8.43 0.76
C ILE A 123 0.35 7.48 1.65
N GLN A 124 -0.02 6.20 1.61
CA GLN A 124 0.67 5.13 2.31
C GLN A 124 1.58 4.40 1.32
N TYR A 125 2.84 4.82 1.16
CA TYR A 125 3.79 4.10 0.33
C TYR A 125 4.16 2.78 1.00
N GLN A 126 4.05 1.68 0.27
CA GLN A 126 4.37 0.34 0.72
C GLN A 126 5.73 -0.06 0.16
N TRP A 127 6.59 -0.57 1.01
CA TRP A 127 7.93 -0.99 0.67
C TRP A 127 8.28 -2.30 1.33
N THR A 128 8.23 -3.39 0.59
CA THR A 128 8.71 -4.68 1.08
C THR A 128 10.23 -4.65 1.12
N LEU A 129 10.79 -4.74 2.33
CA LEU A 129 12.24 -4.77 2.53
C LEU A 129 12.82 -6.14 2.19
N LEU A 130 13.76 -6.15 1.25
CA LEU A 130 14.47 -7.31 0.75
C LEU A 130 15.97 -7.11 0.97
N GLU A 131 16.59 -8.03 1.74
CA GLU A 131 18.01 -7.96 2.11
C GLU A 131 18.92 -7.92 0.88
N GLY A 132 19.82 -6.93 0.83
CA GLY A 132 20.80 -6.75 -0.24
C GLY A 132 20.20 -6.32 -1.59
N ILE A 133 18.89 -6.03 -1.67
CA ILE A 133 18.21 -5.65 -2.92
C ILE A 133 17.73 -4.20 -2.87
N ASN A 134 16.87 -3.87 -1.92
CA ASN A 134 16.26 -2.55 -1.80
C ASN A 134 16.35 -1.96 -0.39
N ASP A 135 17.25 -2.49 0.44
CA ASP A 135 17.53 -2.05 1.82
C ASP A 135 18.84 -1.24 1.94
N SER A 136 19.36 -0.71 0.83
CA SER A 136 20.56 0.14 0.81
C SER A 136 20.27 1.58 1.27
N LEU A 137 21.30 2.31 1.72
CA LEU A 137 21.16 3.73 2.02
C LEU A 137 20.87 4.56 0.77
N GLU A 138 21.34 4.13 -0.39
CA GLU A 138 21.02 4.78 -1.68
C GLU A 138 19.51 4.77 -1.96
N GLU A 139 18.82 3.65 -1.68
CA GLU A 139 17.37 3.58 -1.79
C GLU A 139 16.68 4.47 -0.73
N MET A 140 17.22 4.56 0.48
CA MET A 140 16.69 5.47 1.51
C MET A 140 16.86 6.94 1.10
N ASP A 141 17.99 7.31 0.51
CA ASP A 141 18.20 8.65 -0.05
C ASP A 141 17.24 8.93 -1.22
N GLY A 142 16.97 7.93 -2.04
CA GLY A 142 15.91 7.98 -3.05
C GLY A 142 14.53 8.24 -2.44
N ILE A 143 14.17 7.55 -1.36
CA ILE A 143 12.92 7.80 -0.62
C ILE A 143 12.87 9.22 -0.07
N LEU A 144 13.97 9.71 0.51
CA LEU A 144 14.06 11.10 1.01
C LEU A 144 13.84 12.10 -0.12
N ARG A 145 14.48 11.91 -1.26
CA ARG A 145 14.32 12.77 -2.43
C ARG A 145 12.87 12.81 -2.93
N LEU A 146 12.21 11.65 -2.96
CA LEU A 146 10.84 11.54 -3.46
C LEU A 146 9.77 12.02 -2.46
N LEU A 147 9.93 11.76 -1.16
CA LEU A 147 8.85 11.90 -0.19
C LEU A 147 9.01 13.04 0.81
N LYS A 148 10.20 13.65 0.95
CA LYS A 148 10.40 14.76 1.88
C LYS A 148 9.49 15.95 1.51
N GLY A 149 8.71 16.41 2.49
CA GLY A 149 7.75 17.50 2.29
C GLY A 149 6.43 17.09 1.61
N ARG A 150 6.29 15.83 1.23
CA ARG A 150 5.04 15.30 0.67
C ARG A 150 4.07 14.84 1.78
N PHE A 151 2.78 14.85 1.47
CA PHE A 151 1.76 14.35 2.40
C PHE A 151 1.69 12.82 2.33
N ALA A 152 2.64 12.17 2.99
CA ALA A 152 2.93 10.76 2.83
C ALA A 152 3.38 10.06 4.12
N VAL A 153 3.19 8.75 4.15
CA VAL A 153 3.74 7.83 5.17
C VAL A 153 4.44 6.70 4.44
N MET A 154 5.70 6.42 4.78
CA MET A 154 6.42 5.25 4.32
C MET A 154 6.15 4.07 5.27
N ASN A 155 5.60 2.99 4.73
CA ASN A 155 5.43 1.72 5.44
C ASN A 155 6.51 0.75 4.97
N LEU A 156 7.50 0.48 5.81
CA LEU A 156 8.48 -0.57 5.59
C LEU A 156 7.90 -1.90 6.07
N ILE A 157 7.86 -2.88 5.19
CA ILE A 157 7.27 -4.20 5.42
C ILE A 157 8.41 -5.21 5.30
N PRO A 158 8.98 -5.69 6.42
CA PRO A 158 10.01 -6.72 6.36
C PRO A 158 9.47 -7.97 5.65
N TYR A 159 10.24 -8.49 4.72
CA TYR A 159 9.86 -9.68 3.96
C TYR A 159 9.63 -10.88 4.88
N ASN A 160 8.61 -11.66 4.62
CA ASN A 160 8.41 -12.95 5.28
C ASN A 160 8.96 -14.03 4.37
N SER A 161 10.17 -14.48 4.66
CA SER A 161 10.80 -15.57 3.91
C SER A 161 10.03 -16.87 4.11
N MET A 162 9.85 -17.61 3.03
CA MET A 162 9.41 -19.00 3.03
C MET A 162 10.55 -19.88 2.56
N ASP A 163 10.49 -21.17 2.90
CA ASP A 163 11.51 -22.13 2.48
C ASP A 163 11.60 -22.19 0.95
N GLY A 164 12.80 -22.02 0.42
CA GLY A 164 13.06 -22.00 -1.02
C GLY A 164 12.94 -20.63 -1.70
N ASP A 165 12.61 -19.55 -0.95
CA ASP A 165 12.55 -18.20 -1.53
C ASP A 165 13.93 -17.68 -1.97
N ALA A 166 13.94 -16.96 -3.10
CA ALA A 166 15.11 -16.22 -3.58
C ALA A 166 15.39 -14.95 -2.76
N TYR A 167 14.42 -14.46 -2.00
CA TYR A 167 14.50 -13.22 -1.22
C TYR A 167 14.68 -13.53 0.26
N ARG A 168 15.38 -12.62 0.96
CA ARG A 168 15.61 -12.71 2.40
C ARG A 168 15.09 -11.46 3.12
N ARG A 169 14.74 -11.66 4.37
CA ARG A 169 14.37 -10.59 5.28
C ARG A 169 15.62 -9.92 5.84
N PRO A 170 15.74 -8.57 5.81
CA PRO A 170 16.82 -7.87 6.51
C PRO A 170 16.80 -8.14 8.02
N SER A 171 17.95 -8.01 8.66
CA SER A 171 18.07 -8.16 10.11
C SER A 171 17.22 -7.10 10.86
N GLY A 172 16.83 -7.40 12.09
CA GLY A 172 16.09 -6.45 12.93
C GLY A 172 16.86 -5.14 13.16
N GLU A 173 18.19 -5.22 13.31
CA GLU A 173 19.06 -4.06 13.45
C GLU A 173 19.05 -3.19 12.21
N ARG A 174 19.16 -3.81 11.02
CA ARG A 174 19.10 -3.11 9.74
C ARG A 174 17.76 -2.39 9.57
N ILE A 175 16.64 -3.05 9.88
CA ILE A 175 15.31 -2.43 9.80
C ILE A 175 15.22 -1.19 10.70
N VAL A 176 15.71 -1.28 11.94
CA VAL A 176 15.73 -0.15 12.89
C VAL A 176 16.61 0.99 12.39
N GLU A 177 17.77 0.68 11.82
CA GLU A 177 18.67 1.67 11.21
C GLU A 177 17.96 2.43 10.08
N LEU A 178 17.34 1.73 9.14
CA LEU A 178 16.64 2.34 8.00
C LEU A 178 15.47 3.22 8.44
N VAL A 179 14.69 2.77 9.43
CA VAL A 179 13.60 3.57 10.01
C VAL A 179 14.13 4.86 10.63
N ARG A 180 15.17 4.77 11.44
CA ARG A 180 15.79 5.94 12.07
C ARG A 180 16.37 6.89 11.02
N TYR A 181 17.00 6.35 9.99
CA TYR A 181 17.58 7.12 8.91
C TYR A 181 16.53 8.00 8.20
N LEU A 182 15.39 7.43 7.83
CA LEU A 182 14.30 8.14 7.17
C LEU A 182 13.58 9.10 8.13
N HIS A 183 13.28 8.64 9.34
CA HIS A 183 12.49 9.41 10.30
C HIS A 183 13.25 10.66 10.77
N SER A 184 14.56 10.54 11.07
CA SER A 184 15.39 11.68 11.49
C SER A 184 15.57 12.74 10.39
N ARG A 185 15.27 12.39 9.13
CA ARG A 185 15.38 13.29 7.96
C ARG A 185 14.02 13.78 7.45
N GLY A 186 12.95 13.54 8.21
CA GLY A 186 11.64 14.13 7.99
C GLY A 186 10.66 13.31 7.15
N VAL A 187 10.93 12.02 6.91
CA VAL A 187 9.96 11.10 6.30
C VAL A 187 9.30 10.26 7.38
N LEU A 188 7.99 10.45 7.59
CA LEU A 188 7.21 9.65 8.54
C LEU A 188 7.24 8.18 8.12
N THR A 189 7.91 7.36 8.90
CA THR A 189 8.17 5.95 8.57
C THR A 189 7.60 5.03 9.63
N LYS A 190 6.94 3.95 9.21
CA LYS A 190 6.39 2.91 10.08
C LYS A 190 6.85 1.54 9.62
N VAL A 191 7.09 0.63 10.57
CA VAL A 191 7.29 -0.80 10.28
C VAL A 191 5.95 -1.51 10.38
N ARG A 192 5.60 -2.27 9.34
CA ARG A 192 4.43 -3.15 9.31
C ARG A 192 4.89 -4.59 9.41
N ASN A 193 4.67 -5.23 10.54
CA ASN A 193 4.89 -6.67 10.65
C ASN A 193 3.74 -7.39 9.96
N SER A 194 4.06 -8.17 8.93
CA SER A 194 3.11 -9.07 8.26
C SER A 194 3.03 -10.44 8.94
N ALA A 195 3.87 -10.70 9.95
CA ALA A 195 3.79 -11.92 10.73
C ALA A 195 2.53 -11.90 11.58
N SER A 196 1.49 -12.60 11.15
CA SER A 196 0.49 -13.15 12.02
C SER A 196 1.16 -14.24 12.87
N THR A 197 1.72 -13.87 14.02
CA THR A 197 2.00 -14.86 15.06
C THR A 197 0.63 -15.42 15.47
N PRO A 198 0.34 -16.72 15.31
CA PRO A 198 -0.81 -17.31 15.94
C PRO A 198 -0.59 -17.11 17.44
N ARG A 199 -1.38 -16.27 18.08
CA ARG A 199 -1.51 -16.36 19.53
C ARG A 199 -2.22 -17.67 19.76
N LEU A 200 -1.46 -18.69 20.09
CA LEU A 200 -1.98 -19.87 20.76
C LEU A 200 -2.59 -19.36 22.09
N CYS A 201 -3.90 -19.44 22.17
CA CYS A 201 -4.62 -19.40 23.43
C CYS A 201 -4.40 -20.70 24.18
#